data_f69a8105cea52d8699680242c17fba9b
#
_entry.id   f69a8105cea52d8699680242c17fba9b
#
_cell.length_a   1.000
_cell.length_b   1.000
_cell.length_c   1.000
_cell.angle_alpha   90.00
_cell.angle_beta   90.00
_cell.angle_gamma   90.00
#
_symmetry.space_group_name_H-M   'P 1'
#
loop_
_entity.id
_entity.type
_entity.pdbx_description
1 polymer ?
#
loop_
_entity_poly.entity_id
_entity_poly.type
_entity_poly.pdbx_seq_one_letter_code
_entity_poly.pdbx_strand_id
1 'polypeptide(L)'
;MKKIILSIDGMTCSACSNGLEKYLLKQDGIINASVNLVMSNALIEYDESKLNQKNIEEFVKKAGFKSLGLYTDIKTKNNAKNNKILFIIFLILAIVLMYVSMGHMVGLPTFEFLNMHTHPISYALALLILTIPFIIYGFDIIKSGFKNLIHRAPNMDTLVAIGVLSSLLYSIYNMYMLIRGDSSYVEHLYFESAAIVIFFIKLGRYIDGVSKDKTKEAIQKLVQITPKDATIKVEGKEKRVTIDEINKGDIVISKPGERISVDGEIIVGKTHLDESFITGESKPIVRTIGDKVIAGSINYDGYIEYKAERIGRDSTISEIVKLVIEATNTKAPIAKIADKVSGYFVPAVIVIAFITFLVYLILGLGFASAINTFVTILVVACPCSLGLATPLAIVISEGVCATNGILVKKSETLENASKINTIVFDKTGTLTYGTLKIAEILNYSNLSNNELIQLAGSLEAKSTHPISKAFIEYLETNKIELLDVEKFEDISGYGITGIIDDNTILVGNSKLLDRNNIENNYKEQEGI
;
A
#
# COMPACT_ATOMS: atom_id res chain seq x y z
N MET A 1 8.26 19.48 -14.40
CA MET A 1 8.15 18.79 -13.10
C MET A 1 8.00 17.31 -13.35
N LYS A 2 8.77 16.49 -12.66
CA LYS A 2 8.68 15.03 -12.77
C LYS A 2 8.55 14.40 -11.39
N LYS A 3 7.79 13.30 -11.31
CA LYS A 3 7.65 12.48 -10.11
C LYS A 3 8.39 11.17 -10.32
N ILE A 4 9.17 10.77 -9.32
CA ILE A 4 9.78 9.43 -9.28
C ILE A 4 9.54 8.80 -7.91
N ILE A 5 9.47 7.48 -7.91
CA ILE A 5 9.44 6.69 -6.67
C ILE A 5 10.72 5.87 -6.64
N LEU A 6 11.55 6.09 -5.61
CA LEU A 6 12.80 5.36 -5.40
C LEU A 6 12.63 4.34 -4.27
N SER A 7 13.12 3.14 -4.48
CA SER A 7 13.29 2.14 -3.42
C SER A 7 14.49 2.49 -2.56
N ILE A 8 14.32 2.52 -1.24
CA ILE A 8 15.35 2.96 -0.28
C ILE A 8 15.58 1.87 0.77
N ASP A 9 16.83 1.49 0.92
CA ASP A 9 17.27 0.54 1.94
C ASP A 9 17.98 1.27 3.10
N GLY A 10 17.91 0.66 4.30
CA GLY A 10 18.56 1.19 5.51
C GLY A 10 17.67 2.07 6.40
N MET A 11 16.39 2.26 6.06
CA MET A 11 15.44 2.95 6.94
C MET A 11 14.88 1.99 8.00
N THR A 12 15.18 2.23 9.26
CA THR A 12 14.78 1.36 10.37
C THR A 12 13.71 1.97 11.30
N CYS A 13 13.52 3.28 11.26
CA CYS A 13 12.58 3.97 12.13
C CYS A 13 12.04 5.26 11.48
N SER A 14 10.95 5.81 12.05
CA SER A 14 10.32 7.05 11.57
C SER A 14 11.27 8.26 11.60
N ALA A 15 12.19 8.32 12.57
CA ALA A 15 13.21 9.37 12.59
C ALA A 15 14.15 9.29 11.38
N CYS A 16 14.44 8.08 10.88
CA CYS A 16 15.25 7.88 9.67
C CYS A 16 14.52 8.39 8.43
N SER A 17 13.24 8.01 8.25
CA SER A 17 12.44 8.46 7.10
C SER A 17 12.24 9.98 7.12
N ASN A 18 11.97 10.57 8.28
CA ASN A 18 11.84 12.01 8.45
C ASN A 18 13.16 12.76 8.22
N GLY A 19 14.27 12.19 8.70
CA GLY A 19 15.61 12.75 8.47
C GLY A 19 15.94 12.82 6.98
N LEU A 20 15.68 11.74 6.25
CA LEU A 20 15.86 11.68 4.80
C LEU A 20 14.94 12.65 4.07
N GLU A 21 13.65 12.70 4.44
CA GLU A 21 12.67 13.63 3.85
C GLU A 21 13.11 15.09 4.02
N LYS A 22 13.46 15.49 5.24
CA LYS A 22 13.98 16.84 5.53
C LYS A 22 15.28 17.16 4.78
N TYR A 23 16.16 16.17 4.62
CA TYR A 23 17.40 16.34 3.88
C TYR A 23 17.13 16.57 2.39
N LEU A 24 16.23 15.75 1.79
CA LEU A 24 15.85 15.89 0.39
C LEU A 24 15.18 17.23 0.10
N LEU A 25 14.25 17.67 0.94
CA LEU A 25 13.54 18.96 0.80
C LEU A 25 14.47 20.19 0.87
N LYS A 26 15.69 20.05 1.41
CA LYS A 26 16.71 21.13 1.43
C LYS A 26 17.55 21.20 0.17
N GLN A 27 17.46 20.23 -0.73
CA GLN A 27 18.26 20.20 -1.95
C GLN A 27 17.62 21.08 -3.03
N ASP A 28 18.46 21.90 -3.71
CA ASP A 28 17.95 22.72 -4.83
C ASP A 28 17.44 21.83 -5.97
N GLY A 29 16.28 22.17 -6.52
CA GLY A 29 15.61 21.41 -7.57
C GLY A 29 14.66 20.31 -7.06
N ILE A 30 14.62 20.00 -5.76
CA ILE A 30 13.58 19.16 -5.16
C ILE A 30 12.39 20.07 -4.77
N ILE A 31 11.23 19.75 -5.29
CA ILE A 31 9.98 20.52 -5.06
C ILE A 31 9.22 19.91 -3.87
N ASN A 32 9.12 18.58 -3.86
CA ASN A 32 8.46 17.85 -2.78
C ASN A 32 9.13 16.49 -2.59
N ALA A 33 9.14 16.00 -1.37
CA ALA A 33 9.61 14.67 -1.03
C ALA A 33 8.76 14.08 0.09
N SER A 34 8.32 12.84 -0.08
CA SER A 34 7.62 12.08 0.95
C SER A 34 8.26 10.70 1.08
N VAL A 35 8.73 10.38 2.26
CA VAL A 35 9.46 9.13 2.53
C VAL A 35 8.59 8.18 3.35
N ASN A 36 8.29 7.01 2.78
CA ASN A 36 7.48 5.97 3.40
C ASN A 36 8.35 4.88 4.01
N LEU A 37 8.31 4.78 5.34
CA LEU A 37 9.04 3.77 6.09
C LEU A 37 8.52 2.35 5.85
N VAL A 38 7.19 2.18 5.74
CA VAL A 38 6.54 0.86 5.60
C VAL A 38 6.84 0.28 4.22
N MET A 39 6.66 1.08 3.18
CA MET A 39 6.92 0.68 1.79
C MET A 39 8.41 0.70 1.44
N SER A 40 9.26 1.25 2.31
CA SER A 40 10.70 1.41 2.07
C SER A 40 11.01 2.15 0.76
N ASN A 41 10.26 3.23 0.49
CA ASN A 41 10.41 4.04 -0.73
C ASN A 41 10.30 5.53 -0.43
N ALA A 42 10.63 6.35 -1.43
CA ALA A 42 10.41 7.79 -1.40
C ALA A 42 9.78 8.25 -2.71
N LEU A 43 8.68 9.00 -2.60
CA LEU A 43 8.09 9.76 -3.69
C LEU A 43 8.75 11.13 -3.72
N ILE A 44 9.36 11.49 -4.85
CA ILE A 44 10.15 12.71 -5.01
C ILE A 44 9.65 13.44 -6.25
N GLU A 45 9.25 14.70 -6.06
CA GLU A 45 8.89 15.64 -7.12
C GLU A 45 10.06 16.61 -7.33
N TYR A 46 10.53 16.73 -8.55
CA TYR A 46 11.69 17.54 -8.87
C TYR A 46 11.61 18.26 -10.21
N ASP A 47 12.45 19.26 -10.38
CA ASP A 47 12.60 20.01 -11.62
C ASP A 47 13.58 19.28 -12.55
N GLU A 48 13.09 18.78 -13.69
CA GLU A 48 13.89 18.06 -14.69
C GLU A 48 14.97 18.95 -15.35
N SER A 49 14.80 20.27 -15.32
CA SER A 49 15.79 21.20 -15.86
C SER A 49 17.04 21.30 -14.97
N LYS A 50 16.92 20.98 -13.66
CA LYS A 50 17.99 21.10 -12.67
C LYS A 50 18.57 19.77 -12.25
N LEU A 51 17.74 18.73 -12.14
CA LEU A 51 18.10 17.44 -11.57
C LEU A 51 17.72 16.28 -12.49
N ASN A 52 18.50 15.21 -12.40
CA ASN A 52 18.17 13.91 -12.98
C ASN A 52 18.08 12.84 -11.89
N GLN A 53 17.63 11.65 -12.24
CA GLN A 53 17.47 10.53 -11.29
C GLN A 53 18.78 10.23 -10.53
N LYS A 54 19.93 10.24 -11.21
CA LYS A 54 21.23 9.94 -10.59
C LYS A 54 21.60 10.94 -9.51
N ASN A 55 21.31 12.23 -9.70
CA ASN A 55 21.52 13.26 -8.69
C ASN A 55 20.70 12.97 -7.42
N ILE A 56 19.44 12.55 -7.59
CA ILE A 56 18.55 12.24 -6.47
C ILE A 56 19.05 11.00 -5.72
N GLU A 57 19.48 9.96 -6.44
CA GLU A 57 20.09 8.76 -5.83
C GLU A 57 21.37 9.12 -5.04
N GLU A 58 22.16 10.06 -5.54
CA GLU A 58 23.32 10.56 -4.82
C GLU A 58 22.95 11.32 -3.55
N PHE A 59 21.88 12.12 -3.56
CA PHE A 59 21.36 12.78 -2.36
C PHE A 59 20.92 11.75 -1.30
N VAL A 60 20.23 10.69 -1.71
CA VAL A 60 19.87 9.59 -0.81
C VAL A 60 21.11 8.95 -0.19
N LYS A 61 22.17 8.73 -0.98
CA LYS A 61 23.45 8.20 -0.51
C LYS A 61 24.15 9.14 0.45
N LYS A 62 24.18 10.44 0.16
CA LYS A 62 24.75 11.49 1.04
C LYS A 62 24.00 11.60 2.36
N ALA A 63 22.68 11.40 2.35
CA ALA A 63 21.86 11.29 3.57
C ALA A 63 22.17 10.02 4.38
N GLY A 64 22.96 9.10 3.85
CA GLY A 64 23.40 7.91 4.55
C GLY A 64 22.57 6.67 4.31
N PHE A 65 21.66 6.68 3.33
CA PHE A 65 20.83 5.58 2.92
C PHE A 65 21.27 5.01 1.58
N LYS A 66 20.73 3.86 1.19
CA LYS A 66 21.05 3.22 -0.09
C LYS A 66 19.83 3.27 -1.00
N SER A 67 19.98 3.89 -2.19
CA SER A 67 19.00 3.76 -3.25
C SER A 67 19.14 2.39 -3.93
N LEU A 68 18.02 1.70 -4.15
CA LEU A 68 17.92 0.46 -4.90
C LEU A 68 17.39 0.69 -6.33
N GLY A 69 17.24 1.95 -6.75
CA GLY A 69 16.70 2.35 -8.03
C GLY A 69 15.20 2.68 -7.99
N LEU A 70 14.59 2.75 -9.17
CA LEU A 70 13.17 3.05 -9.30
C LEU A 70 12.32 1.93 -8.66
N TYR A 71 11.25 2.33 -8.00
CA TYR A 71 10.27 1.41 -7.41
C TYR A 71 9.39 0.82 -8.53
N THR A 72 9.98 -0.02 -9.38
CA THR A 72 9.29 -0.67 -10.50
C THR A 72 8.95 -2.12 -10.22
N ASP A 73 9.70 -2.75 -9.31
CA ASP A 73 9.55 -4.15 -8.96
C ASP A 73 9.51 -4.33 -7.46
N ILE A 74 8.37 -4.75 -6.95
CA ILE A 74 8.24 -5.26 -5.59
C ILE A 74 8.88 -6.67 -5.55
N LYS A 75 10.18 -6.74 -5.76
CA LYS A 75 10.94 -7.98 -5.51
C LYS A 75 11.13 -8.11 -4.01
N THR A 76 10.26 -8.87 -3.36
CA THR A 76 10.53 -9.39 -2.03
C THR A 76 11.75 -10.31 -2.12
N LYS A 77 12.91 -9.81 -1.71
CA LYS A 77 13.99 -10.74 -1.35
C LYS A 77 13.48 -11.58 -0.17
N ASN A 78 13.33 -12.86 -0.40
CA ASN A 78 13.00 -13.86 0.62
C ASN A 78 14.15 -14.01 1.66
N ASN A 79 14.50 -12.94 2.37
CA ASN A 79 15.42 -12.98 3.50
C ASN A 79 14.74 -13.44 4.81
N ALA A 80 13.41 -13.58 4.79
CA ALA A 80 12.61 -13.90 5.98
C ALA A 80 13.03 -15.24 6.64
N LYS A 81 13.42 -16.26 5.85
CA LYS A 81 13.76 -17.58 6.40
C LYS A 81 15.08 -17.57 7.17
N ASN A 82 16.10 -16.88 6.67
CA ASN A 82 17.40 -16.78 7.35
C ASN A 82 17.31 -15.94 8.62
N ASN A 83 16.52 -14.87 8.61
CA ASN A 83 16.31 -14.01 9.77
C ASN A 83 15.59 -14.74 10.91
N LYS A 84 14.66 -15.66 10.60
CA LYS A 84 13.94 -16.44 11.61
C LYS A 84 14.85 -17.39 12.37
N ILE A 85 15.75 -18.09 11.68
CA ILE A 85 16.71 -19.02 12.30
C ILE A 85 17.68 -18.25 13.20
N LEU A 86 18.24 -17.16 12.71
CA LEU A 86 19.15 -16.31 13.47
C LEU A 86 18.47 -15.77 14.74
N PHE A 87 17.21 -15.33 14.62
CA PHE A 87 16.42 -14.87 15.75
C PHE A 87 16.22 -15.95 16.82
N ILE A 88 15.90 -17.20 16.44
CA ILE A 88 15.74 -18.32 17.37
C ILE A 88 17.05 -18.62 18.11
N ILE A 89 18.20 -18.57 17.40
CA ILE A 89 19.53 -18.77 18.05
C ILE A 89 19.78 -17.72 19.12
N PHE A 90 19.52 -16.42 18.83
CA PHE A 90 19.70 -15.35 19.80
C PHE A 90 18.68 -15.38 20.93
N LEU A 91 17.46 -15.89 20.68
CA LEU A 91 16.47 -16.12 21.75
C LEU A 91 16.99 -17.17 22.75
N ILE A 92 17.50 -18.30 22.26
CA ILE A 92 18.08 -19.34 23.13
C ILE A 92 19.28 -18.78 23.90
N LEU A 93 20.15 -18.05 23.21
CA LEU A 93 21.33 -17.43 23.86
C LEU A 93 20.93 -16.41 24.93
N ALA A 94 19.86 -15.62 24.69
CA ALA A 94 19.31 -14.69 25.67
C ALA A 94 18.77 -15.40 26.93
N ILE A 95 18.08 -16.53 26.74
CA ILE A 95 17.59 -17.36 27.85
C ILE A 95 18.78 -17.92 28.66
N VAL A 96 19.83 -18.41 27.98
CA VAL A 96 21.04 -18.90 28.66
C VAL A 96 21.74 -17.76 29.43
N LEU A 97 21.88 -16.60 28.82
CA LEU A 97 22.47 -15.43 29.49
C LEU A 97 21.67 -15.01 30.74
N MET A 98 20.34 -14.95 30.62
CA MET A 98 19.44 -14.65 31.75
C MET A 98 19.54 -15.71 32.85
N TYR A 99 19.65 -16.99 32.47
CA TYR A 99 19.85 -18.07 33.44
C TYR A 99 21.17 -17.92 34.22
N VAL A 100 22.27 -17.59 33.53
CA VAL A 100 23.58 -17.40 34.17
C VAL A 100 23.57 -16.16 35.06
N SER A 101 22.99 -15.05 34.60
CA SER A 101 22.97 -13.78 35.34
C SER A 101 22.02 -13.78 36.52
N MET A 102 20.77 -14.21 36.32
CA MET A 102 19.68 -14.06 37.28
C MET A 102 19.18 -15.37 37.89
N GLY A 103 19.62 -16.53 37.41
CA GLY A 103 19.11 -17.84 37.85
C GLY A 103 19.28 -18.08 39.34
N HIS A 104 20.36 -17.59 39.95
CA HIS A 104 20.60 -17.70 41.38
C HIS A 104 19.58 -16.90 42.21
N MET A 105 19.08 -15.76 41.72
CA MET A 105 18.07 -14.94 42.43
C MET A 105 16.71 -15.63 42.50
N VAL A 106 16.41 -16.53 41.55
CA VAL A 106 15.14 -17.26 41.44
C VAL A 106 15.28 -18.69 42.05
N GLY A 107 16.44 -18.99 42.64
CA GLY A 107 16.69 -20.30 43.27
C GLY A 107 16.95 -21.46 42.29
N LEU A 108 17.28 -21.16 41.05
CA LEU A 108 17.65 -22.18 40.08
C LEU A 108 19.06 -22.75 40.36
N PRO A 109 19.30 -24.05 40.13
CA PRO A 109 20.62 -24.65 40.33
C PRO A 109 21.64 -23.96 39.43
N THR A 110 22.72 -23.44 40.02
CA THR A 110 23.82 -22.83 39.28
C THR A 110 25.05 -23.75 39.30
N PHE A 111 25.82 -23.75 38.22
CA PHE A 111 27.08 -24.49 38.19
C PHE A 111 28.05 -23.80 39.17
N GLU A 112 28.76 -24.61 40.01
CA GLU A 112 29.65 -24.09 41.03
C GLU A 112 30.73 -23.14 40.49
N PHE A 113 31.27 -23.43 39.30
CA PHE A 113 32.29 -22.61 38.65
C PHE A 113 31.73 -21.28 38.07
N LEU A 114 30.41 -21.11 37.99
CA LEU A 114 29.70 -19.88 37.61
C LEU A 114 29.06 -19.15 38.81
N ASN A 115 29.36 -19.57 40.02
CA ASN A 115 28.83 -18.92 41.17
C ASN A 115 29.55 -17.58 41.43
N MET A 116 28.79 -16.48 41.48
CA MET A 116 29.33 -15.13 41.60
C MET A 116 30.13 -14.88 42.91
N HIS A 117 29.81 -15.64 43.96
CA HIS A 117 30.49 -15.46 45.27
C HIS A 117 31.76 -16.33 45.40
N THR A 118 31.79 -17.54 44.85
CA THR A 118 32.94 -18.45 44.93
C THR A 118 33.93 -18.28 43.79
N HIS A 119 33.44 -18.00 42.58
CA HIS A 119 34.25 -17.84 41.38
C HIS A 119 33.90 -16.56 40.58
N PRO A 120 34.06 -15.36 41.18
CA PRO A 120 33.60 -14.11 40.59
C PRO A 120 34.24 -13.77 39.23
N ILE A 121 35.51 -14.14 39.01
CA ILE A 121 36.21 -13.90 37.74
C ILE A 121 35.62 -14.80 36.63
N SER A 122 35.40 -16.08 36.92
CA SER A 122 34.82 -17.03 35.94
C SER A 122 33.40 -16.62 35.56
N TYR A 123 32.60 -16.13 36.51
CA TYR A 123 31.26 -15.58 36.31
C TYR A 123 31.30 -14.36 35.38
N ALA A 124 32.16 -13.37 35.68
CA ALA A 124 32.31 -12.17 34.86
C ALA A 124 32.74 -12.49 33.42
N LEU A 125 33.67 -13.45 33.27
CA LEU A 125 34.15 -13.90 31.97
C LEU A 125 33.06 -14.64 31.16
N ALA A 126 32.24 -15.43 31.81
CA ALA A 126 31.11 -16.11 31.17
C ALA A 126 30.07 -15.08 30.67
N LEU A 127 29.72 -14.09 31.48
CA LEU A 127 28.82 -12.99 31.07
C LEU A 127 29.38 -12.22 29.88
N LEU A 128 30.67 -11.88 29.89
CA LEU A 128 31.30 -11.17 28.78
C LEU A 128 31.26 -12.01 27.48
N ILE A 129 31.65 -13.29 27.55
CA ILE A 129 31.65 -14.19 26.39
C ILE A 129 30.25 -14.35 25.80
N LEU A 130 29.22 -14.49 26.65
CA LEU A 130 27.84 -14.61 26.21
C LEU A 130 27.30 -13.28 25.63
N THR A 131 27.82 -12.14 26.06
CA THR A 131 27.40 -10.82 25.58
C THR A 131 27.98 -10.46 24.22
N ILE A 132 29.24 -10.87 23.90
CA ILE A 132 29.90 -10.54 22.64
C ILE A 132 29.05 -10.84 21.39
N PRO A 133 28.39 -12.02 21.24
CA PRO A 133 27.51 -12.29 20.11
C PRO A 133 26.41 -11.26 19.91
N PHE A 134 25.81 -10.76 21.01
CA PHE A 134 24.77 -9.72 20.93
C PHE A 134 25.32 -8.38 20.45
N ILE A 135 26.52 -8.00 20.88
CA ILE A 135 27.19 -6.78 20.41
C ILE A 135 27.45 -6.86 18.90
N ILE A 136 27.93 -8.01 18.43
CA ILE A 136 28.15 -8.24 16.99
C ILE A 136 26.80 -8.19 16.24
N TYR A 137 25.77 -8.84 16.77
CA TYR A 137 24.43 -8.86 16.18
C TYR A 137 23.76 -7.47 16.15
N GLY A 138 24.04 -6.64 17.17
CA GLY A 138 23.53 -5.27 17.31
C GLY A 138 24.46 -4.17 16.77
N PHE A 139 25.57 -4.53 16.12
CA PHE A 139 26.57 -3.58 15.68
C PHE A 139 26.01 -2.51 14.71
N ASP A 140 25.03 -2.88 13.89
CA ASP A 140 24.30 -1.96 13.03
C ASP A 140 23.56 -0.85 13.81
N ILE A 141 22.97 -1.19 14.97
CA ILE A 141 22.28 -0.26 15.86
C ILE A 141 23.28 0.73 16.45
N ILE A 142 24.39 0.21 16.97
CA ILE A 142 25.46 1.03 17.58
C ILE A 142 26.04 1.99 16.53
N LYS A 143 26.38 1.47 15.34
CA LYS A 143 26.92 2.28 14.24
C LYS A 143 25.96 3.37 13.79
N SER A 144 24.67 3.02 13.62
CA SER A 144 23.60 3.95 13.24
C SER A 144 23.43 5.03 14.30
N GLY A 145 23.40 4.66 15.58
CA GLY A 145 23.25 5.57 16.70
C GLY A 145 24.33 6.63 16.77
N PHE A 146 25.61 6.24 16.65
CA PHE A 146 26.73 7.19 16.63
C PHE A 146 26.73 8.07 15.39
N LYS A 147 26.46 7.51 14.23
CA LYS A 147 26.38 8.28 12.99
C LYS A 147 25.34 9.39 13.11
N ASN A 148 24.15 9.07 13.61
CA ASN A 148 23.07 10.05 13.75
C ASN A 148 23.36 11.09 14.84
N LEU A 149 24.06 10.72 15.90
CA LEU A 149 24.51 11.65 16.93
C LEU A 149 25.47 12.70 16.35
N ILE A 150 26.47 12.25 15.57
CA ILE A 150 27.45 13.14 14.90
C ILE A 150 26.76 14.09 13.92
N HIS A 151 25.74 13.62 13.20
CA HIS A 151 24.97 14.45 12.26
C HIS A 151 23.92 15.35 12.94
N ARG A 152 23.94 15.46 14.28
CA ARG A 152 23.00 16.27 15.09
C ARG A 152 21.52 15.91 14.86
N ALA A 153 21.25 14.66 14.52
CA ALA A 153 19.92 14.10 14.33
C ALA A 153 19.76 12.85 15.21
N PRO A 154 19.87 12.96 16.56
CA PRO A 154 19.78 11.81 17.45
C PRO A 154 18.44 11.11 17.27
N ASN A 155 18.49 9.79 17.22
CA ASN A 155 17.34 8.93 17.05
C ASN A 155 17.32 7.82 18.13
N MET A 156 16.39 6.88 18.00
CA MET A 156 16.28 5.73 18.89
C MET A 156 17.58 4.93 18.98
N ASP A 157 18.26 4.70 17.85
CA ASP A 157 19.53 3.97 17.83
C ASP A 157 20.60 4.70 18.65
N THR A 158 20.53 6.03 18.73
CA THR A 158 21.43 6.86 19.55
C THR A 158 21.24 6.58 21.04
N LEU A 159 19.97 6.50 21.52
CA LEU A 159 19.67 6.19 22.93
C LEU A 159 20.22 4.81 23.30
N VAL A 160 19.97 3.83 22.44
CA VAL A 160 20.41 2.45 22.64
C VAL A 160 21.93 2.35 22.61
N ALA A 161 22.59 2.98 21.63
CA ALA A 161 24.04 2.95 21.51
C ALA A 161 24.72 3.54 22.74
N ILE A 162 24.23 4.69 23.25
CA ILE A 162 24.75 5.31 24.48
C ILE A 162 24.53 4.38 25.67
N GLY A 163 23.32 3.82 25.85
CA GLY A 163 23.00 2.94 26.96
C GLY A 163 23.85 1.66 26.97
N VAL A 164 23.91 0.98 25.83
CA VAL A 164 24.69 -0.27 25.66
C VAL A 164 26.18 -0.02 25.93
N LEU A 165 26.74 1.04 25.37
CA LEU A 165 28.17 1.33 25.54
C LEU A 165 28.49 1.77 26.98
N SER A 166 27.61 2.53 27.62
CA SER A 166 27.77 2.90 29.03
C SER A 166 27.78 1.65 29.92
N SER A 167 26.85 0.72 29.71
CA SER A 167 26.80 -0.58 30.43
C SER A 167 28.06 -1.41 30.20
N LEU A 168 28.51 -1.52 28.95
CA LEU A 168 29.71 -2.29 28.60
C LEU A 168 30.98 -1.69 29.22
N LEU A 169 31.20 -0.40 29.04
CA LEU A 169 32.41 0.27 29.57
C LEU A 169 32.46 0.19 31.08
N TYR A 170 31.33 0.37 31.74
CA TYR A 170 31.23 0.24 33.20
C TYR A 170 31.47 -1.21 33.66
N SER A 171 30.93 -2.19 32.97
CA SER A 171 31.15 -3.62 33.30
C SER A 171 32.60 -4.04 33.05
N ILE A 172 33.25 -3.53 32.01
CA ILE A 172 34.67 -3.79 31.74
C ILE A 172 35.53 -3.17 32.87
N TYR A 173 35.19 -1.95 33.31
CA TYR A 173 35.86 -1.33 34.43
C TYR A 173 35.73 -2.16 35.72
N ASN A 174 34.51 -2.61 36.06
CA ASN A 174 34.24 -3.43 37.22
C ASN A 174 34.94 -4.81 37.12
N MET A 175 35.00 -5.41 35.95
CA MET A 175 35.76 -6.64 35.71
C MET A 175 37.26 -6.43 35.93
N TYR A 176 37.82 -5.28 35.52
CA TYR A 176 39.21 -4.93 35.80
C TYR A 176 39.49 -4.81 37.30
N MET A 177 38.61 -4.16 38.08
CA MET A 177 38.72 -4.04 39.53
C MET A 177 38.57 -5.38 40.25
N LEU A 178 37.70 -6.26 39.73
CA LEU A 178 37.53 -7.64 40.19
C LEU A 178 38.82 -8.46 40.04
N ILE A 179 39.50 -8.34 38.88
CA ILE A 179 40.81 -9.00 38.63
C ILE A 179 41.90 -8.47 39.57
N ARG A 180 41.79 -7.20 40.01
CA ARG A 180 42.70 -6.64 41.05
C ARG A 180 42.47 -7.16 42.45
N GLY A 181 41.42 -7.96 42.67
CA GLY A 181 41.14 -8.63 43.94
C GLY A 181 40.03 -8.05 44.79
N ASP A 182 39.28 -7.08 44.26
CA ASP A 182 38.12 -6.52 44.98
C ASP A 182 36.82 -7.19 44.51
N SER A 183 36.36 -8.18 45.28
CA SER A 183 35.18 -9.00 44.96
C SER A 183 33.86 -8.22 45.02
N SER A 184 33.82 -7.03 45.62
CA SER A 184 32.58 -6.23 45.71
C SER A 184 32.07 -5.76 44.37
N TYR A 185 32.92 -5.67 43.34
CA TYR A 185 32.56 -5.22 42.00
C TYR A 185 31.79 -6.26 41.17
N VAL A 186 31.68 -7.53 41.64
CA VAL A 186 30.93 -8.56 40.91
C VAL A 186 29.42 -8.24 40.80
N GLU A 187 28.85 -7.61 41.82
CA GLU A 187 27.44 -7.22 41.89
C GLU A 187 27.10 -6.03 40.97
N HIS A 188 28.12 -5.38 40.40
CA HIS A 188 27.97 -4.19 39.54
C HIS A 188 28.32 -4.49 38.08
N LEU A 189 28.23 -5.74 37.66
CA LEU A 189 28.36 -6.15 36.26
C LEU A 189 27.01 -6.00 35.55
N TYR A 190 26.98 -5.33 34.39
CA TYR A 190 25.78 -5.07 33.57
C TYR A 190 25.96 -5.57 32.12
N PHE A 191 26.76 -6.62 31.93
CA PHE A 191 26.96 -7.22 30.61
C PHE A 191 25.66 -7.76 30.03
N GLU A 192 24.83 -8.42 30.86
CA GLU A 192 23.53 -8.95 30.45
C GLU A 192 22.58 -7.83 30.06
N SER A 193 22.59 -6.70 30.76
CA SER A 193 21.74 -5.54 30.43
C SER A 193 22.02 -5.04 29.01
N ALA A 194 23.31 -4.91 28.63
CA ALA A 194 23.70 -4.52 27.28
C ALA A 194 23.22 -5.50 26.22
N ALA A 195 23.35 -6.82 26.48
CA ALA A 195 22.94 -7.88 25.55
C ALA A 195 21.43 -7.94 25.37
N ILE A 196 20.68 -7.91 26.49
CA ILE A 196 19.22 -8.03 26.51
C ILE A 196 18.55 -6.83 25.85
N VAL A 197 19.08 -5.62 26.04
CA VAL A 197 18.60 -4.42 25.34
C VAL A 197 18.72 -4.58 23.83
N ILE A 198 19.88 -5.02 23.34
CA ILE A 198 20.08 -5.29 21.90
C ILE A 198 19.10 -6.35 21.40
N PHE A 199 18.93 -7.44 22.17
CA PHE A 199 18.02 -8.51 21.82
C PHE A 199 16.57 -8.01 21.66
N PHE A 200 16.03 -7.27 22.65
CA PHE A 200 14.66 -6.78 22.60
C PHE A 200 14.44 -5.78 21.45
N ILE A 201 15.43 -4.95 21.14
CA ILE A 201 15.32 -4.05 19.99
C ILE A 201 15.33 -4.83 18.67
N LYS A 202 16.18 -5.84 18.54
CA LYS A 202 16.17 -6.74 17.36
C LYS A 202 14.87 -7.53 17.26
N LEU A 203 14.29 -7.96 18.38
CA LEU A 203 12.97 -8.59 18.44
C LEU A 203 11.88 -7.63 17.91
N GLY A 204 11.85 -6.40 18.42
CA GLY A 204 10.93 -5.36 17.94
C GLY A 204 11.05 -5.14 16.43
N ARG A 205 12.27 -4.97 15.91
CA ARG A 205 12.54 -4.82 14.48
C ARG A 205 12.14 -6.05 13.64
N TYR A 206 12.29 -7.25 14.19
CA TYR A 206 11.84 -8.47 13.53
C TYR A 206 10.31 -8.51 13.40
N ILE A 207 9.58 -8.22 14.48
CA ILE A 207 8.11 -8.16 14.48
C ILE A 207 7.62 -7.07 13.50
N ASP A 208 8.25 -5.90 13.52
CA ASP A 208 7.97 -4.80 12.59
C ASP A 208 8.19 -5.22 11.13
N GLY A 209 9.29 -5.92 10.86
CA GLY A 209 9.60 -6.43 9.51
C GLY A 209 8.53 -7.38 9.00
N VAL A 210 8.11 -8.36 9.82
CA VAL A 210 7.04 -9.31 9.47
C VAL A 210 5.72 -8.57 9.19
N SER A 211 5.38 -7.57 9.99
CA SER A 211 4.16 -6.78 9.81
C SER A 211 4.20 -5.96 8.51
N LYS A 212 5.34 -5.32 8.21
CA LYS A 212 5.56 -4.58 6.95
C LYS A 212 5.48 -5.49 5.73
N ASP A 213 6.07 -6.70 5.80
CA ASP A 213 6.05 -7.66 4.68
C ASP A 213 4.63 -8.14 4.37
N LYS A 214 3.82 -8.45 5.40
CA LYS A 214 2.39 -8.78 5.22
C LYS A 214 1.60 -7.63 4.58
N THR A 215 1.90 -6.40 4.95
CA THR A 215 1.26 -5.20 4.38
C THR A 215 1.62 -5.01 2.92
N LYS A 216 2.92 -5.19 2.57
CA LYS A 216 3.38 -5.15 1.18
C LYS A 216 2.74 -6.26 0.34
N GLU A 217 2.53 -7.45 0.89
CA GLU A 217 1.90 -8.57 0.20
C GLU A 217 0.47 -8.24 -0.26
N ALA A 218 -0.30 -7.48 0.52
CA ALA A 218 -1.65 -7.06 0.14
C ALA A 218 -1.64 -6.18 -1.13
N ILE A 219 -0.69 -5.24 -1.23
CA ILE A 219 -0.51 -4.40 -2.42
C ILE A 219 0.06 -5.20 -3.59
N GLN A 220 0.97 -6.15 -3.32
CA GLN A 220 1.53 -7.03 -4.36
C GLN A 220 0.49 -7.90 -5.04
N LYS A 221 -0.55 -8.34 -4.31
CA LYS A 221 -1.66 -9.11 -4.90
C LYS A 221 -2.37 -8.34 -6.01
N LEU A 222 -2.48 -7.00 -5.89
CA LEU A 222 -3.03 -6.16 -6.96
C LEU A 222 -2.13 -6.17 -8.21
N VAL A 223 -0.81 -6.18 -8.03
CA VAL A 223 0.15 -6.24 -9.15
C VAL A 223 0.17 -7.61 -9.82
N GLN A 224 -0.04 -8.69 -9.05
CA GLN A 224 -0.02 -10.07 -9.54
C GLN A 224 -1.30 -10.49 -10.29
N ILE A 225 -2.31 -9.63 -10.36
CA ILE A 225 -3.54 -9.89 -11.10
C ILE A 225 -3.26 -9.97 -12.61
N THR A 226 -2.29 -9.21 -13.13
CA THR A 226 -1.93 -9.25 -14.55
C THR A 226 -1.09 -10.49 -14.88
N PRO A 227 -1.44 -11.28 -15.92
CA PRO A 227 -0.63 -12.38 -16.39
C PRO A 227 0.78 -11.91 -16.79
N LYS A 228 1.75 -12.81 -16.79
CA LYS A 228 3.12 -12.50 -17.27
C LYS A 228 3.27 -12.70 -18.76
N ASP A 229 2.45 -13.56 -19.34
CA ASP A 229 2.48 -13.96 -20.74
C ASP A 229 1.12 -13.69 -21.38
N ALA A 230 1.12 -13.51 -22.70
CA ALA A 230 -0.07 -13.35 -23.51
C ALA A 230 0.07 -14.15 -24.82
N THR A 231 -1.05 -14.45 -25.47
CA THR A 231 -1.08 -15.01 -26.80
C THR A 231 -1.43 -13.89 -27.78
N ILE A 232 -0.56 -13.62 -28.74
CA ILE A 232 -0.80 -12.66 -29.82
C ILE A 232 -0.99 -13.38 -31.16
N LYS A 233 -1.69 -12.73 -32.08
CA LYS A 233 -1.89 -13.20 -33.44
C LYS A 233 -0.93 -12.49 -34.40
N VAL A 234 0.03 -13.22 -34.96
CA VAL A 234 1.00 -12.70 -35.91
C VAL A 234 0.85 -13.48 -37.21
N GLU A 235 0.56 -12.79 -38.33
CA GLU A 235 0.36 -13.42 -39.66
C GLU A 235 -0.66 -14.58 -39.64
N GLY A 236 -1.72 -14.44 -38.82
CA GLY A 236 -2.78 -15.46 -38.69
C GLY A 236 -2.44 -16.65 -37.78
N LYS A 237 -1.23 -16.70 -37.19
CA LYS A 237 -0.82 -17.75 -36.24
C LYS A 237 -0.76 -17.23 -34.81
N GLU A 238 -1.11 -18.09 -33.86
CA GLU A 238 -0.97 -17.81 -32.43
C GLU A 238 0.51 -17.91 -32.02
N LYS A 239 0.99 -16.89 -31.30
CA LYS A 239 2.33 -16.86 -30.71
C LYS A 239 2.24 -16.43 -29.27
N ARG A 240 2.81 -17.20 -28.35
CA ARG A 240 2.93 -16.82 -26.93
C ARG A 240 4.14 -15.90 -26.75
N VAL A 241 3.91 -14.77 -26.11
CA VAL A 241 4.91 -13.73 -25.85
C VAL A 241 4.81 -13.24 -24.42
N THR A 242 5.85 -12.60 -23.92
CA THR A 242 5.77 -11.88 -22.64
C THR A 242 5.03 -10.57 -22.82
N ILE A 243 4.37 -10.06 -21.75
CA ILE A 243 3.62 -8.79 -21.82
C ILE A 243 4.49 -7.63 -22.28
N ASP A 244 5.77 -7.63 -21.92
CA ASP A 244 6.73 -6.58 -22.29
C ASP A 244 7.04 -6.56 -23.81
N GLU A 245 6.72 -7.63 -24.54
CA GLU A 245 6.92 -7.73 -26.01
C GLU A 245 5.69 -7.28 -26.80
N ILE A 246 4.54 -7.04 -26.15
CA ILE A 246 3.32 -6.58 -26.82
C ILE A 246 3.43 -5.11 -27.15
N ASN A 247 3.06 -4.76 -28.38
CA ASN A 247 3.01 -3.38 -28.86
C ASN A 247 1.56 -2.90 -29.00
N LYS A 248 1.38 -1.57 -28.94
CA LYS A 248 0.08 -0.96 -29.21
C LYS A 248 -0.37 -1.29 -30.62
N GLY A 249 -1.58 -1.86 -30.72
CA GLY A 249 -2.16 -2.27 -31.99
C GLY A 249 -2.03 -3.78 -32.28
N ASP A 250 -1.25 -4.53 -31.51
CA ASP A 250 -1.19 -5.99 -31.63
C ASP A 250 -2.55 -6.62 -31.32
N ILE A 251 -2.85 -7.71 -32.02
CA ILE A 251 -4.07 -8.50 -31.77
C ILE A 251 -3.74 -9.55 -30.72
N VAL A 252 -4.40 -9.45 -29.58
CA VAL A 252 -4.23 -10.36 -28.44
C VAL A 252 -5.42 -11.30 -28.38
N ILE A 253 -5.17 -12.56 -28.07
CA ILE A 253 -6.19 -13.62 -27.94
C ILE A 253 -6.39 -13.93 -26.48
N SER A 254 -7.65 -14.05 -26.06
CA SER A 254 -8.02 -14.60 -24.74
C SER A 254 -9.03 -15.71 -24.91
N LYS A 255 -8.73 -16.84 -24.28
CA LYS A 255 -9.55 -18.05 -24.26
C LYS A 255 -10.34 -18.17 -22.96
N PRO A 256 -11.39 -18.98 -22.91
CA PRO A 256 -12.13 -19.23 -21.67
C PRO A 256 -11.21 -19.64 -20.52
N GLY A 257 -11.40 -19.02 -19.35
CA GLY A 257 -10.60 -19.22 -18.14
C GLY A 257 -9.31 -18.41 -18.08
N GLU A 258 -8.93 -17.72 -19.15
CA GLU A 258 -7.72 -16.89 -19.16
C GLU A 258 -8.00 -15.48 -18.61
N ARG A 259 -6.96 -14.84 -18.12
CA ARG A 259 -7.00 -13.42 -17.75
C ARG A 259 -6.62 -12.55 -18.94
N ILE A 260 -7.32 -11.42 -19.08
CA ILE A 260 -6.98 -10.38 -20.04
C ILE A 260 -5.58 -9.82 -19.71
N SER A 261 -4.70 -9.84 -20.69
CA SER A 261 -3.28 -9.54 -20.50
C SER A 261 -2.96 -8.04 -20.56
N VAL A 262 -3.63 -7.31 -21.46
CA VAL A 262 -3.46 -5.87 -21.69
C VAL A 262 -4.81 -5.23 -21.95
N ASP A 263 -4.92 -3.91 -21.73
CA ASP A 263 -6.16 -3.18 -22.06
C ASP A 263 -6.33 -3.07 -23.58
N GLY A 264 -7.57 -3.22 -24.06
CA GLY A 264 -7.84 -3.15 -25.49
C GLY A 264 -9.32 -3.09 -25.82
N GLU A 265 -9.62 -3.22 -27.11
CA GLU A 265 -10.96 -3.23 -27.69
C GLU A 265 -11.22 -4.55 -28.42
N ILE A 266 -12.34 -5.21 -28.17
CA ILE A 266 -12.72 -6.48 -28.79
C ILE A 266 -12.98 -6.25 -30.28
N ILE A 267 -12.30 -7.02 -31.12
CA ILE A 267 -12.49 -7.01 -32.58
C ILE A 267 -13.16 -8.27 -33.10
N VAL A 268 -13.09 -9.38 -32.35
CA VAL A 268 -13.75 -10.65 -32.70
C VAL A 268 -14.25 -11.33 -31.42
N GLY A 269 -15.48 -11.85 -31.46
CA GLY A 269 -16.05 -12.69 -30.41
C GLY A 269 -16.94 -11.95 -29.43
N LYS A 270 -17.42 -12.72 -28.45
CA LYS A 270 -18.28 -12.28 -27.33
C LYS A 270 -17.93 -13.12 -26.12
N THR A 271 -17.89 -12.51 -24.95
CA THR A 271 -17.59 -13.22 -23.71
C THR A 271 -18.23 -12.55 -22.51
N HIS A 272 -18.27 -13.28 -21.36
CA HIS A 272 -18.53 -12.72 -20.04
C HIS A 272 -17.19 -12.46 -19.35
N LEU A 273 -16.93 -11.21 -18.95
CA LEU A 273 -15.74 -10.81 -18.21
C LEU A 273 -16.06 -10.56 -16.74
N ASP A 274 -15.29 -11.15 -15.85
CA ASP A 274 -15.26 -10.79 -14.44
C ASP A 274 -14.28 -9.63 -14.23
N GLU A 275 -14.83 -8.46 -13.98
CA GLU A 275 -14.11 -7.22 -13.70
C GLU A 275 -14.20 -6.85 -12.20
N SER A 276 -14.59 -7.81 -11.34
CA SER A 276 -14.86 -7.58 -9.90
C SER A 276 -13.70 -6.96 -9.13
N PHE A 277 -12.47 -7.21 -9.55
CA PHE A 277 -11.28 -6.64 -8.92
C PHE A 277 -11.14 -5.11 -9.12
N ILE A 278 -11.83 -4.52 -10.12
CA ILE A 278 -11.88 -3.08 -10.38
C ILE A 278 -13.23 -2.51 -9.95
N THR A 279 -14.32 -3.15 -10.37
CA THR A 279 -15.68 -2.64 -10.16
C THR A 279 -16.27 -3.00 -8.80
N GLY A 280 -15.74 -4.05 -8.16
CA GLY A 280 -16.31 -4.65 -6.95
C GLY A 280 -17.58 -5.47 -7.20
N GLU A 281 -18.09 -5.52 -8.44
CA GLU A 281 -19.29 -6.28 -8.80
C GLU A 281 -18.94 -7.73 -9.11
N SER A 282 -19.54 -8.67 -8.38
CA SER A 282 -19.26 -10.11 -8.53
C SER A 282 -19.93 -10.72 -9.77
N LYS A 283 -20.81 -9.99 -10.47
CA LYS A 283 -21.52 -10.51 -11.64
C LYS A 283 -20.71 -10.25 -12.90
N PRO A 284 -20.36 -11.29 -13.69
CA PRO A 284 -19.69 -11.11 -14.96
C PRO A 284 -20.50 -10.25 -15.94
N ILE A 285 -19.80 -9.38 -16.65
CA ILE A 285 -20.38 -8.42 -17.61
C ILE A 285 -20.18 -8.97 -19.02
N VAL A 286 -21.24 -8.92 -19.83
CA VAL A 286 -21.16 -9.28 -21.25
C VAL A 286 -20.34 -8.24 -21.99
N ARG A 287 -19.38 -8.69 -22.79
CA ARG A 287 -18.55 -7.85 -23.68
C ARG A 287 -18.61 -8.40 -25.11
N THR A 288 -18.81 -7.50 -26.04
CA THR A 288 -18.97 -7.78 -27.48
C THR A 288 -18.00 -6.96 -28.32
N ILE A 289 -18.04 -7.16 -29.63
CA ILE A 289 -17.21 -6.38 -30.58
C ILE A 289 -17.43 -4.87 -30.36
N GLY A 290 -16.33 -4.10 -30.25
CA GLY A 290 -16.32 -2.67 -29.96
C GLY A 290 -16.27 -2.34 -28.47
N ASP A 291 -16.49 -3.30 -27.57
CA ASP A 291 -16.35 -3.08 -26.14
C ASP A 291 -14.91 -3.13 -25.67
N LYS A 292 -14.61 -2.35 -24.62
CA LYS A 292 -13.28 -2.32 -23.99
C LYS A 292 -13.12 -3.49 -23.02
N VAL A 293 -11.90 -4.03 -23.00
CA VAL A 293 -11.46 -5.03 -22.02
C VAL A 293 -10.30 -4.47 -21.19
N ILE A 294 -10.26 -4.83 -19.92
CA ILE A 294 -9.30 -4.32 -18.94
C ILE A 294 -8.36 -5.43 -18.51
N ALA A 295 -7.06 -5.16 -18.52
CA ALA A 295 -6.03 -6.10 -18.05
C ALA A 295 -6.34 -6.61 -16.64
N GLY A 296 -6.21 -7.93 -16.43
CA GLY A 296 -6.51 -8.59 -15.16
C GLY A 296 -7.92 -9.15 -15.03
N SER A 297 -8.91 -8.72 -15.86
CA SER A 297 -10.24 -9.33 -15.91
C SER A 297 -10.15 -10.80 -16.29
N ILE A 298 -11.11 -11.62 -15.82
CA ILE A 298 -11.16 -13.05 -16.12
C ILE A 298 -12.18 -13.27 -17.24
N ASN A 299 -11.74 -13.90 -18.32
CA ASN A 299 -12.59 -14.34 -19.40
C ASN A 299 -13.27 -15.67 -18.99
N TYR A 300 -14.59 -15.68 -18.85
CA TYR A 300 -15.32 -16.86 -18.37
C TYR A 300 -15.53 -17.92 -19.44
N ASP A 301 -16.08 -17.55 -20.60
CA ASP A 301 -16.71 -18.52 -21.51
C ASP A 301 -16.46 -18.28 -23.01
N GLY A 302 -15.95 -17.11 -23.41
CA GLY A 302 -15.81 -16.75 -24.82
C GLY A 302 -14.37 -16.82 -25.35
N TYR A 303 -14.22 -17.12 -26.65
CA TYR A 303 -13.00 -16.83 -27.38
C TYR A 303 -13.11 -15.41 -27.92
N ILE A 304 -12.16 -14.55 -27.56
CA ILE A 304 -12.09 -13.18 -28.07
C ILE A 304 -10.73 -12.84 -28.64
N GLU A 305 -10.74 -12.02 -29.68
CA GLU A 305 -9.57 -11.32 -30.18
C GLU A 305 -9.78 -9.82 -29.91
N TYR A 306 -8.79 -9.18 -29.32
CA TYR A 306 -8.87 -7.76 -29.00
C TYR A 306 -7.59 -7.04 -29.38
N LYS A 307 -7.72 -5.78 -29.79
CA LYS A 307 -6.61 -4.92 -30.19
C LYS A 307 -6.05 -4.23 -28.98
N ALA A 308 -4.75 -4.39 -28.72
CA ALA A 308 -4.06 -3.75 -27.61
C ALA A 308 -4.05 -2.22 -27.75
N GLU A 309 -4.58 -1.50 -26.75
CA GLU A 309 -4.62 -0.03 -26.72
C GLU A 309 -3.67 0.57 -25.70
N ARG A 310 -3.68 0.04 -24.46
CA ARG A 310 -2.86 0.49 -23.34
C ARG A 310 -2.01 -0.66 -22.82
N ILE A 311 -0.71 -0.47 -22.84
CA ILE A 311 0.27 -1.51 -22.52
C ILE A 311 1.24 -1.05 -21.43
N GLY A 312 1.78 -2.01 -20.69
CA GLY A 312 2.83 -1.79 -19.71
C GLY A 312 2.44 -0.74 -18.66
N ARG A 313 3.19 0.37 -18.59
CA ARG A 313 3.00 1.42 -17.59
C ARG A 313 1.73 2.25 -17.75
N ASP A 314 1.15 2.25 -18.95
CA ASP A 314 -0.06 3.02 -19.27
C ASP A 314 -1.33 2.17 -19.14
N SER A 315 -1.22 0.89 -18.74
CA SER A 315 -2.38 0.04 -18.47
C SER A 315 -3.17 0.54 -17.26
N THR A 316 -4.49 0.30 -17.28
CA THR A 316 -5.40 0.67 -16.20
C THR A 316 -4.93 0.11 -14.84
N ILE A 317 -4.45 -1.14 -14.81
CA ILE A 317 -3.96 -1.75 -13.58
C ILE A 317 -2.67 -1.07 -13.08
N SER A 318 -1.77 -0.68 -13.99
CA SER A 318 -0.56 0.07 -13.63
C SER A 318 -0.88 1.45 -13.06
N GLU A 319 -1.91 2.13 -13.59
CA GLU A 319 -2.42 3.39 -13.04
C GLU A 319 -3.00 3.20 -11.63
N ILE A 320 -3.79 2.14 -11.41
CA ILE A 320 -4.35 1.79 -10.09
C ILE A 320 -3.22 1.54 -9.08
N VAL A 321 -2.25 0.70 -9.43
CA VAL A 321 -1.09 0.41 -8.59
C VAL A 321 -0.31 1.68 -8.26
N LYS A 322 -0.08 2.55 -9.25
CA LYS A 322 0.58 3.83 -9.05
C LYS A 322 -0.20 4.73 -8.09
N LEU A 323 -1.53 4.84 -8.25
CA LEU A 323 -2.38 5.62 -7.34
C LEU A 323 -2.32 5.10 -5.90
N VAL A 324 -2.35 3.77 -5.69
CA VAL A 324 -2.21 3.16 -4.36
C VAL A 324 -0.84 3.47 -3.77
N ILE A 325 0.24 3.36 -4.55
CA ILE A 325 1.59 3.67 -4.08
C ILE A 325 1.74 5.17 -3.78
N GLU A 326 1.19 6.05 -4.61
CA GLU A 326 1.20 7.49 -4.36
C GLU A 326 0.41 7.83 -3.09
N ALA A 327 -0.77 7.23 -2.89
CA ALA A 327 -1.57 7.40 -1.69
C ALA A 327 -0.82 6.96 -0.44
N THR A 328 -0.21 5.77 -0.46
CA THR A 328 0.58 5.24 0.67
C THR A 328 1.80 6.10 1.01
N ASN A 329 2.29 6.89 0.06
CA ASN A 329 3.37 7.85 0.28
C ASN A 329 2.89 9.20 0.83
N THR A 330 1.58 9.47 0.89
CA THR A 330 1.06 10.66 1.57
C THR A 330 0.99 10.40 3.08
N LYS A 331 1.55 11.30 3.90
CA LYS A 331 1.48 11.17 5.36
C LYS A 331 0.19 11.77 5.89
N ALA A 332 -0.59 10.97 6.60
CA ALA A 332 -1.74 11.47 7.34
C ALA A 332 -1.32 12.51 8.41
N PRO A 333 -2.18 13.47 8.75
CA PRO A 333 -1.91 14.50 9.77
C PRO A 333 -1.43 13.92 11.09
N ILE A 334 -2.06 12.85 11.59
CA ILE A 334 -1.66 12.19 12.84
C ILE A 334 -0.25 11.59 12.76
N ALA A 335 0.17 11.05 11.61
CA ALA A 335 1.53 10.55 11.41
C ALA A 335 2.57 11.70 11.49
N LYS A 336 2.24 12.87 10.92
CA LYS A 336 3.11 14.07 11.02
C LYS A 336 3.25 14.55 12.45
N ILE A 337 2.19 14.48 13.27
CA ILE A 337 2.22 14.81 14.70
C ILE A 337 3.12 13.82 15.44
N ALA A 338 2.96 12.53 15.23
CA ALA A 338 3.79 11.49 15.84
C ALA A 338 5.28 11.69 15.51
N ASP A 339 5.59 12.02 14.24
CA ASP A 339 6.94 12.32 13.79
C ASP A 339 7.54 13.56 14.49
N LYS A 340 6.73 14.61 14.65
CA LYS A 340 7.15 15.85 15.35
C LYS A 340 7.42 15.57 16.83
N VAL A 341 6.53 14.84 17.51
CA VAL A 341 6.70 14.45 18.91
C VAL A 341 7.97 13.63 19.08
N SER A 342 8.20 12.62 18.26
CA SER A 342 9.42 11.79 18.31
C SER A 342 10.71 12.61 18.14
N GLY A 343 10.67 13.65 17.31
CA GLY A 343 11.81 14.53 17.07
C GLY A 343 12.25 15.36 18.28
N TYR A 344 11.32 15.72 19.18
CA TYR A 344 11.64 16.42 20.43
C TYR A 344 11.88 15.46 21.59
N PHE A 345 11.22 14.31 21.58
CA PHE A 345 11.26 13.35 22.66
C PHE A 345 12.66 12.79 22.91
N VAL A 346 13.37 12.36 21.86
CA VAL A 346 14.70 11.76 21.99
C VAL A 346 15.73 12.72 22.63
N PRO A 347 15.89 13.97 22.18
CA PRO A 347 16.74 14.93 22.88
C PRO A 347 16.32 15.19 24.34
N ALA A 348 15.02 15.30 24.61
CA ALA A 348 14.51 15.52 25.95
C ALA A 348 14.87 14.37 26.90
N VAL A 349 14.74 13.13 26.46
CA VAL A 349 15.11 11.94 27.23
C VAL A 349 16.59 11.91 27.54
N ILE A 350 17.46 12.25 26.59
CA ILE A 350 18.91 12.34 26.83
C ILE A 350 19.21 13.35 27.93
N VAL A 351 18.58 14.52 27.88
CA VAL A 351 18.76 15.57 28.90
C VAL A 351 18.27 15.11 30.27
N ILE A 352 17.06 14.50 30.33
CA ILE A 352 16.49 13.97 31.58
C ILE A 352 17.40 12.89 32.17
N ALA A 353 17.85 11.94 31.36
CA ALA A 353 18.75 10.88 31.80
C ALA A 353 20.05 11.47 32.38
N PHE A 354 20.63 12.46 31.71
CA PHE A 354 21.86 13.13 32.18
C PHE A 354 21.64 13.92 33.46
N ILE A 355 20.53 14.65 33.58
CA ILE A 355 20.18 15.37 34.83
C ILE A 355 19.99 14.36 35.96
N THR A 356 19.27 13.27 35.74
CA THR A 356 19.07 12.24 36.78
C THR A 356 20.38 11.61 37.20
N PHE A 357 21.29 11.33 36.26
CA PHE A 357 22.64 10.86 36.57
C PHE A 357 23.38 11.80 37.51
N LEU A 358 23.37 13.11 37.21
CA LEU A 358 24.00 14.12 38.05
C LEU A 358 23.37 14.21 39.43
N VAL A 359 22.04 14.17 39.54
CA VAL A 359 21.29 14.19 40.81
C VAL A 359 21.71 13.00 41.69
N TYR A 360 21.80 11.79 41.12
CA TYR A 360 22.23 10.60 41.88
C TYR A 360 23.66 10.74 42.39
N LEU A 361 24.58 11.35 41.62
CA LEU A 361 25.92 11.62 42.09
C LEU A 361 25.97 12.66 43.22
N ILE A 362 25.20 13.74 43.10
CA ILE A 362 25.15 14.81 44.12
C ILE A 362 24.53 14.27 45.44
N LEU A 363 23.53 13.42 45.34
CA LEU A 363 22.90 12.79 46.53
C LEU A 363 23.75 11.69 47.16
N GLY A 364 24.94 11.38 46.58
CA GLY A 364 25.82 10.35 47.13
C GLY A 364 25.29 8.91 47.03
N LEU A 365 24.34 8.63 46.11
CA LEU A 365 23.71 7.31 45.94
C LEU A 365 24.64 6.28 45.25
N GLY A 366 25.86 6.66 44.97
CA GLY A 366 26.87 5.83 44.33
C GLY A 366 26.86 5.88 42.78
N PHE A 367 28.04 5.75 42.21
CA PHE A 367 28.21 5.81 40.75
C PHE A 367 27.50 4.68 39.99
N ALA A 368 27.47 3.47 40.61
CA ALA A 368 26.75 2.31 40.04
C ALA A 368 25.25 2.59 39.88
N SER A 369 24.59 3.12 40.91
CA SER A 369 23.18 3.47 40.86
C SER A 369 22.90 4.61 39.87
N ALA A 370 23.79 5.60 39.80
CA ALA A 370 23.66 6.71 38.87
C ALA A 370 23.72 6.23 37.38
N ILE A 371 24.70 5.38 37.06
CA ILE A 371 24.84 4.87 35.68
C ILE A 371 23.73 3.90 35.31
N ASN A 372 23.28 3.04 36.24
CA ASN A 372 22.17 2.13 35.99
C ASN A 372 20.87 2.90 35.74
N THR A 373 20.57 3.92 36.52
CA THR A 373 19.38 4.77 36.31
C THR A 373 19.48 5.53 34.98
N PHE A 374 20.65 6.05 34.63
CA PHE A 374 20.90 6.68 33.33
C PHE A 374 20.58 5.76 32.16
N VAL A 375 21.16 4.55 32.17
CA VAL A 375 20.91 3.54 31.13
C VAL A 375 19.44 3.13 31.07
N THR A 376 18.82 2.91 32.24
CA THR A 376 17.40 2.53 32.32
C THR A 376 16.49 3.58 31.68
N ILE A 377 16.71 4.87 31.98
CA ILE A 377 15.91 5.96 31.38
C ILE A 377 16.08 5.97 29.86
N LEU A 378 17.30 5.82 29.33
CA LEU A 378 17.54 5.82 27.88
C LEU A 378 16.87 4.64 27.18
N VAL A 379 16.84 3.47 27.80
CA VAL A 379 16.27 2.26 27.21
C VAL A 379 14.75 2.24 27.29
N VAL A 380 14.17 2.52 28.47
CA VAL A 380 12.72 2.45 28.69
C VAL A 380 11.97 3.54 27.90
N ALA A 381 12.57 4.70 27.73
CA ALA A 381 11.95 5.81 27.02
C ALA A 381 11.96 5.67 25.47
N CYS A 382 12.05 4.47 24.94
CA CYS A 382 12.00 4.27 23.48
C CYS A 382 10.57 4.46 22.91
N PRO A 383 10.30 5.45 22.04
CA PRO A 383 9.01 5.62 21.38
C PRO A 383 8.87 4.77 20.12
N CYS A 384 9.36 3.53 20.13
CA CYS A 384 9.51 2.67 18.95
C CYS A 384 8.18 2.42 18.23
N SER A 385 7.12 2.12 18.98
CA SER A 385 5.80 1.82 18.43
C SER A 385 5.05 3.05 17.92
N LEU A 386 5.28 4.23 18.48
CA LEU A 386 4.58 5.46 18.10
C LEU A 386 4.81 5.83 16.62
N GLY A 387 6.05 5.70 16.16
CA GLY A 387 6.40 6.05 14.77
C GLY A 387 5.99 5.03 13.72
N LEU A 388 5.57 3.81 14.14
CA LEU A 388 5.21 2.74 13.21
C LEU A 388 3.71 2.42 13.21
N ALA A 389 3.02 2.53 14.34
CA ALA A 389 1.64 2.10 14.49
C ALA A 389 0.69 2.79 13.49
N THR A 390 0.75 4.12 13.40
CA THR A 390 -0.13 4.89 12.51
C THR A 390 0.15 4.64 11.03
N PRO A 391 1.39 4.74 10.51
CA PRO A 391 1.66 4.43 9.12
C PRO A 391 1.27 3.00 8.73
N LEU A 392 1.49 2.02 9.61
CA LEU A 392 1.14 0.64 9.35
C LEU A 392 -0.37 0.45 9.23
N ALA A 393 -1.16 1.03 10.16
CA ALA A 393 -2.62 0.97 10.12
C ALA A 393 -3.18 1.60 8.84
N ILE A 394 -2.64 2.74 8.42
CA ILE A 394 -3.07 3.43 7.21
C ILE A 394 -2.78 2.59 5.97
N VAL A 395 -1.57 2.06 5.81
CA VAL A 395 -1.19 1.26 4.63
C VAL A 395 -2.02 -0.03 4.55
N ILE A 396 -2.33 -0.66 5.69
CA ILE A 396 -3.24 -1.82 5.73
C ILE A 396 -4.65 -1.41 5.29
N SER A 397 -5.17 -0.30 5.81
CA SER A 397 -6.51 0.20 5.45
C SER A 397 -6.60 0.55 3.97
N GLU A 398 -5.58 1.20 3.40
CA GLU A 398 -5.50 1.49 1.96
C GLU A 398 -5.47 0.19 1.14
N GLY A 399 -4.73 -0.82 1.58
CA GLY A 399 -4.72 -2.14 0.95
C GLY A 399 -6.08 -2.82 0.97
N VAL A 400 -6.80 -2.77 2.11
CA VAL A 400 -8.17 -3.30 2.22
C VAL A 400 -9.15 -2.52 1.33
N CYS A 401 -9.07 -1.20 1.31
CA CYS A 401 -9.87 -0.38 0.40
C CYS A 401 -9.64 -0.77 -1.06
N ALA A 402 -8.38 -0.87 -1.49
CA ALA A 402 -8.02 -1.21 -2.86
C ALA A 402 -8.51 -2.60 -3.28
N THR A 403 -8.45 -3.61 -2.39
CA THR A 403 -8.98 -4.97 -2.67
C THR A 403 -10.50 -5.02 -2.76
N ASN A 404 -11.20 -3.99 -2.26
CA ASN A 404 -12.65 -3.82 -2.37
C ASN A 404 -13.05 -2.78 -3.44
N GLY A 405 -12.17 -2.45 -4.39
CA GLY A 405 -12.45 -1.51 -5.47
C GLY A 405 -12.46 -0.03 -5.07
N ILE A 406 -12.05 0.29 -3.83
CA ILE A 406 -12.02 1.66 -3.31
C ILE A 406 -10.60 2.21 -3.42
N LEU A 407 -10.38 3.19 -4.30
CA LEU A 407 -9.08 3.82 -4.50
C LEU A 407 -8.94 5.07 -3.62
N VAL A 408 -8.09 4.99 -2.61
CA VAL A 408 -7.76 6.10 -1.72
C VAL A 408 -6.66 6.94 -2.37
N LYS A 409 -6.89 8.22 -2.62
CA LYS A 409 -5.90 9.14 -3.24
C LYS A 409 -4.94 9.77 -2.23
N LYS A 410 -5.34 9.88 -0.95
CA LYS A 410 -4.54 10.49 0.12
C LYS A 410 -4.87 9.83 1.45
N SER A 411 -3.85 9.50 2.24
CA SER A 411 -4.02 8.93 3.60
C SER A 411 -4.85 9.80 4.55
N GLU A 412 -4.83 11.13 4.35
CA GLU A 412 -5.67 12.08 5.10
C GLU A 412 -7.17 11.80 4.95
N THR A 413 -7.59 11.27 3.80
CA THR A 413 -8.99 10.93 3.53
C THR A 413 -9.49 9.84 4.50
N LEU A 414 -8.67 8.83 4.80
CA LEU A 414 -9.02 7.78 5.77
C LEU A 414 -9.16 8.33 7.19
N GLU A 415 -8.26 9.25 7.59
CA GLU A 415 -8.35 9.89 8.91
C GLU A 415 -9.62 10.74 9.04
N ASN A 416 -9.99 11.47 7.98
CA ASN A 416 -11.17 12.33 7.98
C ASN A 416 -12.47 11.55 7.80
N ALA A 417 -12.44 10.33 7.26
CA ALA A 417 -13.64 9.51 7.06
C ALA A 417 -14.41 9.27 8.36
N SER A 418 -13.72 9.15 9.50
CA SER A 418 -14.34 9.01 10.82
C SER A 418 -15.09 10.27 11.32
N LYS A 419 -14.87 11.42 10.70
CA LYS A 419 -15.43 12.73 11.09
C LYS A 419 -16.61 13.15 10.20
N ILE A 420 -16.97 12.31 9.20
CA ILE A 420 -18.07 12.59 8.27
C ILE A 420 -19.40 12.50 9.04
N ASN A 421 -20.21 13.55 8.92
CA ASN A 421 -21.57 13.63 9.47
C ASN A 421 -22.64 13.85 8.40
N THR A 422 -22.23 14.14 7.18
CA THR A 422 -23.12 14.40 6.06
C THR A 422 -22.58 13.72 4.81
N ILE A 423 -23.45 13.00 4.09
CA ILE A 423 -23.13 12.34 2.82
C ILE A 423 -24.03 12.92 1.74
N VAL A 424 -23.44 13.36 0.64
CA VAL A 424 -24.15 13.84 -0.54
C VAL A 424 -23.93 12.84 -1.66
N PHE A 425 -25.03 12.27 -2.17
CA PHE A 425 -24.99 11.32 -3.28
C PHE A 425 -25.32 12.03 -4.59
N ASP A 426 -24.54 11.73 -5.63
CA ASP A 426 -24.95 12.03 -7.00
C ASP A 426 -26.08 11.08 -7.40
N LYS A 427 -27.03 11.56 -8.23
CA LYS A 427 -28.16 10.75 -8.66
C LYS A 427 -27.75 9.76 -9.75
N THR A 428 -27.19 10.30 -10.84
CA THR A 428 -27.03 9.53 -12.09
C THR A 428 -25.78 8.65 -12.07
N GLY A 429 -25.95 7.36 -12.21
CA GLY A 429 -24.81 6.40 -12.17
C GLY A 429 -24.29 6.11 -10.76
N THR A 430 -24.84 6.75 -9.71
CA THR A 430 -24.50 6.48 -8.30
C THR A 430 -25.71 5.89 -7.56
N LEU A 431 -26.85 6.61 -7.53
CA LEU A 431 -28.12 6.10 -6.98
C LEU A 431 -28.93 5.32 -8.01
N THR A 432 -28.65 5.55 -9.28
CA THR A 432 -29.26 4.88 -10.43
C THR A 432 -28.21 4.17 -11.26
N TYR A 433 -28.63 3.18 -12.05
CA TYR A 433 -27.73 2.40 -12.92
C TYR A 433 -27.13 3.21 -14.08
N GLY A 434 -27.59 4.47 -14.31
CA GLY A 434 -27.13 5.29 -15.43
C GLY A 434 -27.59 4.77 -16.81
N THR A 435 -28.34 3.69 -16.85
CA THR A 435 -28.96 3.11 -18.05
C THR A 435 -30.46 3.21 -17.93
N LEU A 436 -31.09 3.68 -19.00
CA LEU A 436 -32.55 3.73 -19.09
C LEU A 436 -33.07 2.31 -19.34
N LYS A 437 -34.19 1.95 -18.71
CA LYS A 437 -34.92 0.69 -18.92
C LYS A 437 -36.39 0.97 -19.02
N ILE A 438 -37.10 0.21 -19.83
CA ILE A 438 -38.58 0.24 -19.88
C ILE A 438 -39.08 -0.35 -18.56
N ALA A 439 -39.66 0.51 -17.72
CA ALA A 439 -40.21 0.11 -16.42
C ALA A 439 -41.65 -0.44 -16.57
N GLU A 440 -42.46 0.21 -17.39
CA GLU A 440 -43.88 -0.13 -17.59
C GLU A 440 -44.32 0.24 -19.01
N ILE A 441 -45.26 -0.48 -19.57
CA ILE A 441 -45.89 -0.21 -20.86
C ILE A 441 -47.38 0.03 -20.61
N LEU A 442 -47.79 1.28 -20.75
CA LEU A 442 -49.21 1.64 -20.71
C LEU A 442 -49.77 1.65 -22.15
N ASN A 443 -50.37 0.54 -22.52
CA ASN A 443 -50.87 0.36 -23.88
C ASN A 443 -52.35 0.74 -23.96
N TYR A 444 -52.63 1.73 -24.76
CA TYR A 444 -53.99 2.26 -25.01
C TYR A 444 -54.50 1.93 -26.44
N SER A 445 -53.76 1.11 -27.15
CA SER A 445 -54.11 0.66 -28.51
C SER A 445 -54.77 -0.73 -28.48
N ASN A 446 -55.20 -1.21 -29.64
CA ASN A 446 -55.67 -2.59 -29.84
C ASN A 446 -54.52 -3.56 -30.13
N LEU A 447 -53.26 -3.11 -30.15
CA LEU A 447 -52.09 -3.92 -30.37
C LEU A 447 -51.70 -4.63 -29.05
N SER A 448 -50.99 -5.74 -29.13
CA SER A 448 -50.33 -6.30 -27.96
C SER A 448 -49.15 -5.44 -27.53
N ASN A 449 -48.71 -5.56 -26.28
CA ASN A 449 -47.55 -4.85 -25.77
C ASN A 449 -46.28 -5.16 -26.60
N ASN A 450 -46.15 -6.41 -27.05
CA ASN A 450 -45.00 -6.81 -27.87
C ASN A 450 -45.02 -6.16 -29.26
N GLU A 451 -46.18 -6.06 -29.89
CA GLU A 451 -46.33 -5.38 -31.20
C GLU A 451 -46.06 -3.87 -31.06
N LEU A 452 -46.58 -3.24 -30.00
CA LEU A 452 -46.35 -1.82 -29.74
C LEU A 452 -44.87 -1.52 -29.55
N ILE A 453 -44.18 -2.32 -28.72
CA ILE A 453 -42.72 -2.16 -28.48
C ILE A 453 -41.90 -2.54 -29.71
N GLN A 454 -42.36 -3.52 -30.50
CA GLN A 454 -41.71 -3.89 -31.77
C GLN A 454 -41.68 -2.70 -32.75
N LEU A 455 -42.80 -2.04 -32.94
CA LEU A 455 -42.91 -0.85 -33.79
C LEU A 455 -42.01 0.28 -33.30
N ALA A 456 -42.16 0.64 -32.00
CA ALA A 456 -41.37 1.73 -31.41
C ALA A 456 -39.88 1.40 -31.40
N GLY A 457 -39.49 0.20 -31.02
CA GLY A 457 -38.09 -0.22 -30.94
C GLY A 457 -37.44 -0.39 -32.31
N SER A 458 -38.21 -0.75 -33.37
CA SER A 458 -37.69 -0.77 -34.74
C SER A 458 -37.32 0.62 -35.24
N LEU A 459 -38.11 1.63 -34.90
CA LEU A 459 -37.76 3.02 -35.16
C LEU A 459 -36.56 3.46 -34.33
N GLU A 460 -36.57 3.22 -33.03
CA GLU A 460 -35.51 3.57 -32.10
C GLU A 460 -34.17 2.93 -32.47
N ALA A 461 -34.17 1.75 -33.09
CA ALA A 461 -32.96 1.08 -33.58
C ALA A 461 -32.19 1.90 -34.66
N LYS A 462 -32.87 2.85 -35.32
CA LYS A 462 -32.24 3.78 -36.28
C LYS A 462 -31.78 5.08 -35.62
N SER A 463 -32.12 5.33 -34.34
CA SER A 463 -31.77 6.55 -33.62
C SER A 463 -30.48 6.37 -32.81
N THR A 464 -29.75 7.45 -32.59
CA THR A 464 -28.57 7.50 -31.71
C THR A 464 -28.89 8.02 -30.29
N HIS A 465 -30.17 8.26 -29.99
CA HIS A 465 -30.60 8.77 -28.70
C HIS A 465 -30.38 7.74 -27.58
N PRO A 466 -29.99 8.14 -26.34
CA PRO A 466 -29.78 7.20 -25.23
C PRO A 466 -30.99 6.32 -24.89
N ILE A 467 -32.22 6.78 -25.14
CA ILE A 467 -33.48 6.03 -24.93
C ILE A 467 -33.52 4.79 -25.84
N SER A 468 -32.99 4.85 -27.03
CA SER A 468 -32.97 3.76 -28.00
C SER A 468 -32.40 2.46 -27.44
N LYS A 469 -31.37 2.56 -26.58
CA LYS A 469 -30.78 1.40 -25.93
C LYS A 469 -31.77 0.65 -25.05
N ALA A 470 -32.69 1.34 -24.38
CA ALA A 470 -33.70 0.71 -23.53
C ALA A 470 -34.71 -0.12 -24.37
N PHE A 471 -35.09 0.38 -25.54
CA PHE A 471 -35.93 -0.35 -26.45
C PHE A 471 -35.23 -1.56 -27.04
N ILE A 472 -33.99 -1.42 -27.47
CA ILE A 472 -33.21 -2.52 -28.04
C ILE A 472 -32.97 -3.61 -26.99
N GLU A 473 -32.58 -3.26 -25.75
CA GLU A 473 -32.39 -4.21 -24.66
C GLU A 473 -33.69 -4.96 -24.33
N TYR A 474 -34.84 -4.29 -24.38
CA TYR A 474 -36.13 -4.92 -24.16
C TYR A 474 -36.49 -5.91 -25.27
N LEU A 475 -36.31 -5.54 -26.55
CA LEU A 475 -36.57 -6.39 -27.70
C LEU A 475 -35.70 -7.66 -27.68
N GLU A 476 -34.39 -7.49 -27.43
CA GLU A 476 -33.43 -8.61 -27.33
C GLU A 476 -33.80 -9.57 -26.18
N THR A 477 -34.14 -9.02 -25.01
CA THR A 477 -34.49 -9.82 -23.82
C THR A 477 -35.75 -10.65 -24.06
N ASN A 478 -36.75 -10.09 -24.76
CA ASN A 478 -38.00 -10.75 -25.07
C ASN A 478 -37.99 -11.50 -26.41
N LYS A 479 -36.85 -11.54 -27.12
CA LYS A 479 -36.66 -12.20 -28.42
C LYS A 479 -37.65 -11.70 -29.48
N ILE A 480 -37.90 -10.40 -29.52
CA ILE A 480 -38.77 -9.75 -30.50
C ILE A 480 -37.85 -9.24 -31.65
N GLU A 481 -38.17 -9.66 -32.88
CA GLU A 481 -37.40 -9.26 -34.07
C GLU A 481 -37.71 -7.83 -34.50
N LEU A 482 -36.70 -7.12 -35.01
CA LEU A 482 -36.88 -5.78 -35.58
C LEU A 482 -37.59 -5.83 -36.92
N LEU A 483 -38.46 -4.85 -37.16
CA LEU A 483 -39.12 -4.65 -38.44
C LEU A 483 -38.28 -3.71 -39.33
N ASP A 484 -38.51 -3.79 -40.63
CA ASP A 484 -37.82 -2.91 -41.59
C ASP A 484 -38.45 -1.50 -41.54
N VAL A 485 -37.62 -0.47 -41.43
CA VAL A 485 -38.06 0.93 -41.33
C VAL A 485 -37.67 1.69 -42.56
N GLU A 486 -38.67 2.20 -43.25
CA GLU A 486 -38.51 3.13 -44.39
C GLU A 486 -38.67 4.58 -43.96
N LYS A 487 -38.07 5.49 -44.70
CA LYS A 487 -38.20 6.96 -44.53
C LYS A 487 -38.04 7.44 -43.07
N PHE A 488 -36.98 6.96 -42.40
CA PHE A 488 -36.66 7.40 -41.02
C PHE A 488 -36.27 8.88 -41.01
N GLU A 489 -36.85 9.66 -40.08
CA GLU A 489 -36.52 11.05 -39.82
C GLU A 489 -36.45 11.31 -38.32
N ASP A 490 -35.35 11.95 -37.89
CA ASP A 490 -35.15 12.40 -36.51
C ASP A 490 -35.54 13.90 -36.45
N ILE A 491 -36.56 14.22 -35.63
CA ILE A 491 -37.10 15.59 -35.45
C ILE A 491 -36.60 16.09 -34.12
N SER A 492 -35.50 16.84 -34.17
CA SER A 492 -34.82 17.33 -32.96
C SER A 492 -35.77 18.04 -31.98
N GLY A 493 -35.76 17.56 -30.72
CA GLY A 493 -36.60 18.08 -29.63
C GLY A 493 -38.06 17.58 -29.62
N TYR A 494 -38.46 16.76 -30.58
CA TYR A 494 -39.81 16.18 -30.70
C TYR A 494 -39.80 14.67 -30.62
N GLY A 495 -38.93 13.98 -31.36
CA GLY A 495 -38.87 12.53 -31.46
C GLY A 495 -38.50 12.08 -32.86
N ILE A 496 -38.85 10.86 -33.20
CA ILE A 496 -38.53 10.20 -34.47
C ILE A 496 -39.80 9.76 -35.20
N THR A 497 -39.71 9.68 -36.51
CA THR A 497 -40.79 9.17 -37.38
C THR A 497 -40.25 8.26 -38.44
N GLY A 498 -41.03 7.34 -38.93
CA GLY A 498 -40.70 6.45 -40.02
C GLY A 498 -41.91 5.65 -40.50
N ILE A 499 -41.72 4.92 -41.59
CA ILE A 499 -42.77 4.08 -42.17
C ILE A 499 -42.42 2.59 -41.94
N ILE A 500 -43.37 1.83 -41.37
CA ILE A 500 -43.28 0.40 -41.21
C ILE A 500 -44.58 -0.20 -41.77
N ASP A 501 -44.47 -1.13 -42.71
CA ASP A 501 -45.62 -1.80 -43.40
C ASP A 501 -46.68 -0.78 -43.87
N ASP A 502 -46.26 0.24 -44.63
CA ASP A 502 -47.06 1.35 -45.15
C ASP A 502 -47.74 2.25 -44.08
N ASN A 503 -47.45 2.03 -42.80
CA ASN A 503 -48.00 2.84 -41.73
C ASN A 503 -46.94 3.84 -41.22
N THR A 504 -47.35 5.10 -41.04
CA THR A 504 -46.50 6.11 -40.42
C THR A 504 -46.50 5.92 -38.90
N ILE A 505 -45.34 5.65 -38.33
CA ILE A 505 -45.11 5.50 -36.88
C ILE A 505 -44.41 6.74 -36.36
N LEU A 506 -44.88 7.25 -35.23
CA LEU A 506 -44.30 8.40 -34.49
C LEU A 506 -43.88 7.91 -33.10
N VAL A 507 -42.64 8.19 -32.70
CA VAL A 507 -42.13 7.91 -31.36
C VAL A 507 -41.51 9.21 -30.81
N GLY A 508 -42.07 9.77 -29.76
CA GLY A 508 -41.59 11.06 -29.23
C GLY A 508 -42.42 11.59 -28.08
N ASN A 509 -42.24 12.85 -27.74
CA ASN A 509 -42.96 13.52 -26.67
C ASN A 509 -44.33 14.06 -27.13
N SER A 510 -45.12 14.59 -26.20
CA SER A 510 -46.43 15.16 -26.47
C SER A 510 -46.45 16.21 -27.59
N LYS A 511 -45.36 17.01 -27.71
CA LYS A 511 -45.24 18.02 -28.76
C LYS A 511 -45.21 17.45 -30.18
N LEU A 512 -44.74 16.20 -30.34
CA LEU A 512 -44.75 15.50 -31.62
C LEU A 512 -46.18 15.16 -32.04
N LEU A 513 -47.07 14.78 -31.07
CA LEU A 513 -48.46 14.52 -31.29
C LEU A 513 -49.21 15.80 -31.72
N ASP A 514 -48.97 16.90 -30.98
CA ASP A 514 -49.54 18.23 -31.28
C ASP A 514 -49.19 18.71 -32.70
N ARG A 515 -47.93 18.54 -33.10
CA ARG A 515 -47.44 18.89 -34.43
C ARG A 515 -48.12 18.14 -35.56
N ASN A 516 -48.53 16.89 -35.27
CA ASN A 516 -49.26 16.05 -36.23
C ASN A 516 -50.75 16.07 -36.05
N ASN A 517 -51.31 17.02 -35.26
CA ASN A 517 -52.75 17.14 -34.95
C ASN A 517 -53.38 15.86 -34.36
N ILE A 518 -52.61 15.13 -33.57
CA ILE A 518 -53.09 13.93 -32.87
C ILE A 518 -53.50 14.35 -31.46
N GLU A 519 -54.76 14.10 -31.12
CA GLU A 519 -55.31 14.46 -29.81
C GLU A 519 -54.66 13.60 -28.72
N ASN A 520 -54.03 14.28 -27.75
CA ASN A 520 -53.37 13.62 -26.62
C ASN A 520 -54.33 13.47 -25.44
N ASN A 521 -54.88 12.27 -25.27
CA ASN A 521 -55.81 11.98 -24.19
C ASN A 521 -55.13 11.42 -22.93
N TYR A 522 -53.80 11.46 -22.84
CA TYR A 522 -53.05 10.95 -21.70
C TYR A 522 -52.66 12.03 -20.72
N LYS A 523 -52.74 11.68 -19.44
CA LYS A 523 -52.02 12.46 -18.42
C LYS A 523 -50.59 11.99 -18.40
N GLU A 524 -49.65 12.90 -18.66
CA GLU A 524 -48.23 12.63 -18.42
C GLU A 524 -48.06 12.22 -16.96
N GLN A 525 -47.60 11.00 -16.74
CA GLN A 525 -47.11 10.54 -15.44
C GLN A 525 -45.66 10.97 -15.33
N GLU A 526 -45.28 11.53 -14.17
CA GLU A 526 -43.90 11.90 -13.88
C GLU A 526 -43.02 10.63 -13.94
N GLY A 527 -42.30 10.48 -14.99
CA GLY A 527 -41.30 9.42 -15.25
C GLY A 527 -40.62 9.76 -16.58
N ILE A 528 -39.34 9.53 -16.64
CA ILE A 528 -38.62 9.63 -17.92
C ILE A 528 -38.98 8.40 -18.72
#